data_687be31858d8c1cd46a79d46e3431c63
#
_entry.id   687be31858d8c1cd46a79d46e3431c63
#
_cell.length_a   1.000
_cell.length_b   1.000
_cell.length_c   1.000
_cell.angle_alpha   90.00
_cell.angle_beta   90.00
_cell.angle_gamma   90.00
#
_symmetry.space_group_name_H-M   'P 1'
#
loop_
_entity.id
_entity.type
_entity.pdbx_description
1 polymer ?
#
loop_
_entity_poly.entity_id
_entity_poly.type
_entity_poly.pdbx_seq_one_letter_code
_entity_poly.pdbx_strand_id
1 'polypeptide(L)'
;MIEKLTHVPVVVSDQDRALKFYTEVLGFEKRADYQNPGNPRWLTVAPKGVDVEMILFQGKYQLDPRAPPEAGSGGNHWVFKSNDLRKDFETLKARGVKFKDPAPVEANYGLAAYFTDPDGNHLTLLQPGPVPPRKA
;
A
#
# COMPACT_ATOMS: atom_id res chain seq x y z
N MET A 1 -25.10 9.45 10.55
CA MET A 1 -24.80 8.03 10.27
C MET A 1 -23.48 7.92 9.51
N ILE A 2 -22.66 6.97 9.93
CA ILE A 2 -21.39 6.70 9.24
C ILE A 2 -21.73 6.09 7.89
N GLU A 3 -21.12 6.60 6.81
CA GLU A 3 -21.43 6.13 5.45
C GLU A 3 -20.40 5.14 4.92
N LYS A 4 -19.10 5.45 4.99
CA LYS A 4 -18.09 4.59 4.42
C LYS A 4 -16.69 4.95 4.92
N LEU A 5 -15.76 4.03 4.70
CA LEU A 5 -14.34 4.29 4.90
C LEU A 5 -13.82 5.08 3.70
N THR A 6 -13.18 6.22 3.95
CA THR A 6 -12.67 7.07 2.87
C THR A 6 -11.16 7.09 2.78
N HIS A 7 -10.46 7.05 3.91
CA HIS A 7 -9.00 7.18 3.95
C HIS A 7 -8.38 6.21 4.95
N VAL A 8 -7.18 5.75 4.64
CA VAL A 8 -6.32 5.00 5.56
C VAL A 8 -4.94 5.63 5.57
N PRO A 9 -4.31 5.80 6.73
CA PRO A 9 -2.99 6.43 6.81
C PRO A 9 -1.86 5.44 6.56
N VAL A 10 -0.77 5.94 5.97
CA VAL A 10 0.50 5.24 5.86
C VAL A 10 1.58 6.21 6.30
N VAL A 11 2.28 5.89 7.38
CA VAL A 11 3.32 6.76 7.91
C VAL A 11 4.61 6.57 7.11
N VAL A 12 5.11 7.65 6.54
CA VAL A 12 6.31 7.63 5.70
C VAL A 12 7.32 8.66 6.21
N SER A 13 8.60 8.44 5.89
CA SER A 13 9.67 9.38 6.26
C SER A 13 9.86 10.47 5.22
N ASP A 14 9.59 10.15 3.95
CA ASP A 14 9.78 11.06 2.82
C ASP A 14 8.59 10.89 1.87
N GLN A 15 7.76 11.92 1.78
CA GLN A 15 6.54 11.85 0.98
C GLN A 15 6.81 11.72 -0.52
N ASP A 16 7.84 12.38 -1.04
CA ASP A 16 8.17 12.27 -2.46
C ASP A 16 8.69 10.88 -2.82
N ARG A 17 9.51 10.29 -1.96
CA ARG A 17 9.98 8.91 -2.15
C ARG A 17 8.82 7.93 -2.08
N ALA A 18 7.92 8.10 -1.13
CA ALA A 18 6.74 7.26 -0.99
C ALA A 18 5.83 7.40 -2.21
N LEU A 19 5.57 8.64 -2.66
CA LEU A 19 4.76 8.90 -3.84
C LEU A 19 5.30 8.17 -5.06
N LYS A 20 6.62 8.23 -5.25
CA LYS A 20 7.28 7.55 -6.36
C LYS A 20 7.05 6.03 -6.31
N PHE A 21 7.21 5.45 -5.13
CA PHE A 21 6.99 4.00 -4.95
C PHE A 21 5.55 3.61 -5.27
N TYR A 22 4.59 4.30 -4.67
CA TYR A 22 3.18 3.93 -4.85
C TYR A 22 2.67 4.18 -6.27
N THR A 23 3.16 5.22 -6.95
CA THR A 23 2.71 5.53 -8.32
C THR A 23 3.53 4.80 -9.39
N GLU A 24 4.85 4.83 -9.32
CA GLU A 24 5.69 4.27 -10.38
C GLU A 24 5.90 2.76 -10.22
N VAL A 25 6.01 2.27 -9.00
CA VAL A 25 6.23 0.83 -8.75
C VAL A 25 4.90 0.09 -8.66
N LEU A 26 3.99 0.54 -7.80
CA LEU A 26 2.71 -0.14 -7.60
C LEU A 26 1.64 0.24 -8.64
N GLY A 27 1.83 1.35 -9.36
CA GLY A 27 0.87 1.77 -10.39
C GLY A 27 -0.36 2.48 -9.84
N PHE A 28 -0.30 2.99 -8.62
CA PHE A 28 -1.41 3.75 -8.03
C PHE A 28 -1.51 5.14 -8.65
N GLU A 29 -2.65 5.78 -8.48
CA GLU A 29 -2.88 7.17 -8.89
C GLU A 29 -2.64 8.12 -7.73
N LYS A 30 -2.00 9.26 -8.01
CA LYS A 30 -2.01 10.38 -7.06
C LYS A 30 -3.40 11.01 -7.10
N ARG A 31 -4.06 11.11 -5.94
CA ARG A 31 -5.41 11.66 -5.85
C ARG A 31 -5.44 13.09 -5.37
N ALA A 32 -4.66 13.41 -4.35
CA ALA A 32 -4.56 14.75 -3.81
C ALA A 32 -3.11 15.06 -3.48
N ASP A 33 -2.71 16.32 -3.68
CA ASP A 33 -1.37 16.78 -3.34
C ASP A 33 -1.43 18.30 -3.17
N TYR A 34 -1.57 18.74 -1.92
CA TYR A 34 -1.58 20.17 -1.62
C TYR A 34 -1.08 20.44 -0.21
N GLN A 35 -0.63 21.67 -0.01
CA GLN A 35 -0.14 22.11 1.28
C GLN A 35 -0.54 23.56 1.49
N ASN A 36 -1.29 23.81 2.57
CA ASN A 36 -1.60 25.16 3.00
C ASN A 36 -0.50 25.65 3.93
N PRO A 37 -0.20 26.97 3.95
CA PRO A 37 0.81 27.50 4.85
C PRO A 37 0.56 27.09 6.30
N GLY A 38 1.61 26.60 6.97
CA GLY A 38 1.53 26.17 8.37
C GLY A 38 0.93 24.79 8.60
N ASN A 39 0.52 24.09 7.54
CA ASN A 39 -0.09 22.77 7.64
C ASN A 39 0.77 21.71 6.97
N PRO A 40 0.66 20.42 7.37
CA PRO A 40 1.36 19.35 6.69
C PRO A 40 0.83 19.17 5.26
N ARG A 41 1.70 18.67 4.40
CA ARG A 41 1.32 18.32 3.02
C ARG A 41 0.29 17.20 3.04
N TRP A 42 -0.84 17.42 2.38
CA TRP A 42 -1.88 16.43 2.20
C TRP A 42 -1.63 15.69 0.90
N LEU A 43 -1.20 14.46 1.00
CA LEU A 43 -0.81 13.64 -0.16
C LEU A 43 -1.52 12.31 -0.08
N THR A 44 -2.30 11.98 -1.11
CA THR A 44 -3.02 10.71 -1.16
C THR A 44 -2.79 9.99 -2.47
N VAL A 45 -2.82 8.66 -2.39
CA VAL A 45 -2.74 7.76 -3.54
C VAL A 45 -3.79 6.68 -3.40
N ALA A 46 -4.17 6.06 -4.51
CA ALA A 46 -5.08 4.92 -4.50
C ALA A 46 -4.94 4.11 -5.78
N PRO A 47 -5.28 2.81 -5.75
CA PRO A 47 -5.42 2.06 -6.99
C PRO A 47 -6.48 2.69 -7.88
N LYS A 48 -6.36 2.53 -9.21
CA LYS A 48 -7.34 3.06 -10.16
C LYS A 48 -8.75 2.53 -9.85
N GLY A 49 -9.72 3.44 -9.88
CA GLY A 49 -11.12 3.08 -9.71
C GLY A 49 -11.54 2.75 -8.27
N VAL A 50 -10.66 2.93 -7.30
CA VAL A 50 -10.93 2.64 -5.89
C VAL A 50 -11.25 3.94 -5.16
N ASP A 51 -12.32 3.94 -4.35
CA ASP A 51 -12.74 5.13 -3.61
C ASP A 51 -11.88 5.41 -2.37
N VAL A 52 -11.35 4.37 -1.73
CA VAL A 52 -10.51 4.53 -0.54
C VAL A 52 -9.14 5.05 -0.93
N GLU A 53 -8.71 6.13 -0.28
CA GLU A 53 -7.41 6.75 -0.53
C GLU A 53 -6.45 6.47 0.62
N MET A 54 -5.18 6.27 0.29
CA MET A 54 -4.13 6.13 1.28
C MET A 54 -3.46 7.49 1.48
N ILE A 55 -3.40 7.94 2.72
CA ILE A 55 -2.71 9.19 3.06
C ILE A 55 -1.25 8.86 3.32
N LEU A 56 -0.33 9.41 2.51
CA LEU A 56 1.10 9.28 2.75
C LEU A 56 1.51 10.36 3.75
N PHE A 57 1.49 9.99 5.01
CA PHE A 57 1.59 10.94 6.13
C PHE A 57 3.03 10.97 6.65
N GLN A 58 3.63 12.16 6.68
CA GLN A 58 4.98 12.28 7.22
C GLN A 58 4.97 12.10 8.74
N GLY A 59 5.93 11.32 9.26
CA GLY A 59 5.90 10.81 10.61
C GLY A 59 5.66 11.81 11.73
N LYS A 60 6.19 13.03 11.65
CA LYS A 60 5.98 14.05 12.68
C LYS A 60 4.60 14.69 12.66
N TYR A 61 3.83 14.50 11.59
CA TYR A 61 2.46 15.00 11.46
C TYR A 61 1.52 13.80 11.47
N GLN A 62 0.85 13.59 12.58
CA GLN A 62 0.00 12.42 12.78
C GLN A 62 -1.47 12.79 12.81
N LEU A 63 -2.30 11.93 12.24
CA LEU A 63 -3.75 12.08 12.36
C LEU A 63 -4.22 11.79 13.78
N ASP A 64 -3.58 10.82 14.43
CA ASP A 64 -3.86 10.45 15.82
C ASP A 64 -2.62 10.75 16.64
N PRO A 65 -2.71 11.70 17.61
CA PRO A 65 -1.56 12.02 18.46
C PRO A 65 -1.02 10.85 19.28
N ARG A 66 -1.78 9.77 19.41
CA ARG A 66 -1.35 8.58 20.15
C ARG A 66 -0.59 7.60 19.26
N ALA A 67 -0.61 7.80 17.94
CA ALA A 67 0.08 6.90 17.03
C ALA A 67 1.59 7.12 17.08
N PRO A 68 2.40 6.07 16.83
CA PRO A 68 3.84 6.24 16.75
C PRO A 68 4.22 7.20 15.62
N PRO A 69 5.20 8.09 15.84
CA PRO A 69 5.59 9.08 14.83
C PRO A 69 6.55 8.56 13.77
N GLU A 70 7.15 7.39 14.00
CA GLU A 70 8.16 6.85 13.09
C GLU A 70 7.51 6.17 11.90
N ALA A 71 8.13 6.35 10.72
CA ALA A 71 7.71 5.67 9.50
C ALA A 71 7.74 4.15 9.71
N GLY A 72 6.73 3.46 9.21
CA GLY A 72 6.61 2.02 9.32
C GLY A 72 6.23 1.49 10.69
N SER A 73 6.10 2.35 11.70
CA SER A 73 5.87 1.93 13.09
C SER A 73 4.40 1.86 13.49
N GLY A 74 3.50 2.30 12.63
CA GLY A 74 2.07 2.39 12.94
C GLY A 74 1.34 1.05 12.99
N GLY A 75 2.02 -0.06 12.73
CA GLY A 75 1.39 -1.37 12.71
C GLY A 75 0.45 -1.57 11.52
N ASN A 76 0.52 -0.69 10.54
CA ASN A 76 -0.36 -0.75 9.38
C ASN A 76 -0.08 -1.99 8.54
N HIS A 77 -1.15 -2.65 8.12
CA HIS A 77 -1.05 -3.81 7.25
C HIS A 77 -2.22 -3.76 6.29
N TRP A 78 -2.00 -3.17 5.13
CA TRP A 78 -3.05 -2.98 4.14
C TRP A 78 -3.04 -4.12 3.13
N VAL A 79 -4.23 -4.61 2.82
CA VAL A 79 -4.42 -5.74 1.91
C VAL A 79 -5.11 -5.24 0.65
N PHE A 80 -4.51 -5.54 -0.50
CA PHE A 80 -5.02 -5.16 -1.81
C PHE A 80 -5.43 -6.40 -2.58
N LYS A 81 -6.60 -6.34 -3.22
CA LYS A 81 -7.08 -7.44 -4.05
C LYS A 81 -6.36 -7.41 -5.41
N SER A 82 -5.91 -8.56 -5.86
CA SER A 82 -5.40 -8.76 -7.21
C SER A 82 -6.29 -9.78 -7.94
N ASN A 83 -6.57 -9.52 -9.21
CA ASN A 83 -7.31 -10.48 -10.03
C ASN A 83 -6.40 -11.47 -10.75
N ASP A 84 -5.08 -11.22 -10.74
CA ASP A 84 -4.07 -12.14 -11.28
C ASP A 84 -2.77 -11.95 -10.49
N LEU A 85 -2.73 -12.55 -9.33
CA LEU A 85 -1.64 -12.31 -8.38
C LEU A 85 -0.30 -12.85 -8.89
N ARG A 86 -0.31 -13.99 -9.58
CA ARG A 86 0.94 -14.54 -10.11
C ARG A 86 1.60 -13.60 -11.12
N LYS A 87 0.79 -12.97 -11.97
CA LYS A 87 1.27 -11.98 -12.93
C LYS A 87 1.74 -10.71 -12.23
N ASP A 88 0.96 -10.21 -11.28
CA ASP A 88 1.31 -9.00 -10.53
C ASP A 88 2.60 -9.22 -9.73
N PHE A 89 2.77 -10.40 -9.15
CA PHE A 89 3.99 -10.76 -8.43
C PHE A 89 5.22 -10.60 -9.32
N GLU A 90 5.20 -11.18 -10.52
CA GLU A 90 6.32 -11.11 -11.45
C GLU A 90 6.56 -9.67 -11.93
N THR A 91 5.50 -8.94 -12.22
CA THR A 91 5.60 -7.55 -12.65
C THR A 91 6.24 -6.67 -11.57
N LEU A 92 5.77 -6.79 -10.34
CA LEU A 92 6.27 -5.99 -9.22
C LEU A 92 7.70 -6.39 -8.84
N LYS A 93 8.00 -7.68 -8.88
CA LYS A 93 9.35 -8.18 -8.64
C LYS A 93 10.33 -7.58 -9.65
N ALA A 94 9.95 -7.52 -10.92
CA ALA A 94 10.75 -6.91 -11.97
C ALA A 94 10.97 -5.41 -11.75
N ARG A 95 10.05 -4.75 -11.05
CA ARG A 95 10.16 -3.33 -10.69
C ARG A 95 10.92 -3.09 -9.39
N GLY A 96 11.47 -4.14 -8.80
CA GLY A 96 12.32 -4.04 -7.62
C GLY A 96 11.62 -4.29 -6.28
N VAL A 97 10.36 -4.68 -6.28
CA VAL A 97 9.67 -5.04 -5.03
C VAL A 97 10.30 -6.30 -4.46
N LYS A 98 10.62 -6.26 -3.18
CA LYS A 98 11.19 -7.40 -2.46
C LYS A 98 10.09 -8.10 -1.68
N PHE A 99 9.65 -9.23 -2.20
CA PHE A 99 8.65 -10.04 -1.53
C PHE A 99 9.29 -10.89 -0.44
N LYS A 100 8.51 -11.16 0.60
CA LYS A 100 8.95 -12.00 1.72
C LYS A 100 9.27 -13.42 1.28
N ASP A 101 8.47 -13.97 0.36
CA ASP A 101 8.59 -15.34 -0.11
C ASP A 101 9.03 -15.37 -1.58
N PRO A 102 9.70 -16.44 -2.05
CA PRO A 102 10.15 -16.52 -3.44
C PRO A 102 9.04 -16.70 -4.46
N ALA A 103 7.84 -17.02 -4.01
CA ALA A 103 6.65 -17.19 -4.84
C ALA A 103 5.40 -16.85 -4.02
N PRO A 104 4.26 -16.58 -4.68
CA PRO A 104 3.00 -16.39 -3.96
C PRO A 104 2.67 -17.56 -3.05
N VAL A 105 2.12 -17.25 -1.88
CA VAL A 105 1.77 -18.26 -0.88
C VAL A 105 0.36 -18.77 -1.16
N GLU A 106 0.20 -20.09 -1.21
CA GLU A 106 -1.09 -20.73 -1.38
C GLU A 106 -1.72 -21.00 -0.01
N ALA A 107 -2.95 -20.56 0.15
CA ALA A 107 -3.70 -20.72 1.40
C ALA A 107 -5.15 -21.09 1.08
N ASN A 108 -5.91 -21.51 2.11
CA ASN A 108 -7.32 -21.90 1.91
C ASN A 108 -8.19 -20.74 1.45
N TYR A 109 -7.78 -19.50 1.69
CA TYR A 109 -8.53 -18.31 1.25
C TYR A 109 -8.08 -17.79 -0.12
N GLY A 110 -7.05 -18.36 -0.73
CA GLY A 110 -6.54 -17.96 -2.05
C GLY A 110 -5.03 -17.81 -2.09
N LEU A 111 -4.56 -16.95 -2.99
CA LEU A 111 -3.13 -16.62 -3.11
C LEU A 111 -2.82 -15.32 -2.37
N ALA A 112 -1.66 -15.26 -1.75
CA ALA A 112 -1.19 -14.05 -1.10
C ALA A 112 0.29 -13.80 -1.38
N ALA A 113 0.69 -12.54 -1.38
CA ALA A 113 2.08 -12.13 -1.48
C ALA A 113 2.33 -10.96 -0.54
N TYR A 114 3.42 -11.01 0.22
CA TYR A 114 3.72 -10.07 1.29
C TYR A 114 4.97 -9.28 0.94
N PHE A 115 4.89 -7.96 1.10
CA PHE A 115 6.03 -7.08 0.86
C PHE A 115 5.94 -5.83 1.74
N THR A 116 6.96 -5.00 1.67
CA THR A 116 6.98 -3.73 2.39
C THR A 116 7.24 -2.59 1.41
N ASP A 117 6.78 -1.40 1.79
CA ASP A 117 7.16 -0.19 1.09
C ASP A 117 8.57 0.26 1.55
N PRO A 118 9.13 1.36 0.99
CA PRO A 118 10.48 1.81 1.38
C PRO A 118 10.66 2.12 2.86
N ASP A 119 9.58 2.40 3.58
CA ASP A 119 9.61 2.71 5.00
C ASP A 119 9.31 1.51 5.90
N GLY A 120 9.13 0.33 5.32
CA GLY A 120 8.83 -0.88 6.09
C GLY A 120 7.36 -1.08 6.41
N ASN A 121 6.47 -0.29 5.84
CA ASN A 121 5.03 -0.52 6.00
C ASN A 121 4.64 -1.82 5.30
N HIS A 122 3.84 -2.64 5.98
CA HIS A 122 3.46 -3.96 5.47
C HIS A 122 2.29 -3.87 4.51
N LEU A 123 2.46 -4.50 3.36
CA LEU A 123 1.45 -4.57 2.32
C LEU A 123 1.26 -6.01 1.88
N THR A 124 0.03 -6.39 1.56
CA THR A 124 -0.30 -7.72 1.09
C THR A 124 -1.11 -7.63 -0.18
N LEU A 125 -0.76 -8.45 -1.17
CA LEU A 125 -1.62 -8.72 -2.30
C LEU A 125 -2.40 -9.99 -2.01
N LEU A 126 -3.69 -9.98 -2.28
CA LEU A 126 -4.57 -11.13 -2.07
C LEU A 126 -5.41 -11.37 -3.31
N GLN A 127 -5.35 -12.60 -3.81
CA GLN A 127 -6.29 -13.08 -4.81
C GLN A 127 -7.21 -14.09 -4.12
N PRO A 128 -8.42 -13.67 -3.72
CA PRO A 128 -9.32 -14.56 -2.99
C PRO A 128 -9.91 -15.66 -3.88
N GLY A 129 -10.35 -16.72 -3.24
CA GLY A 129 -11.00 -17.83 -3.91
C GLY A 129 -10.11 -19.04 -4.10
N PRO A 130 -10.53 -20.02 -4.89
CA PRO A 130 -9.70 -21.20 -5.16
C PRO A 130 -8.36 -20.81 -5.76
N VAL A 131 -7.29 -21.49 -5.32
CA VAL A 131 -5.95 -21.21 -5.85
C VAL A 131 -5.89 -21.57 -7.33
N PRO A 132 -5.52 -20.62 -8.22
CA PRO A 132 -5.45 -20.93 -9.65
C PRO A 132 -4.30 -21.91 -9.94
N PRO A 133 -4.45 -22.75 -10.99
CA PRO A 133 -3.41 -23.68 -11.35
C PRO A 133 -2.10 -23.00 -11.66
N ARG A 134 -1.00 -23.62 -11.27
CA ARG A 134 0.33 -23.17 -11.65
C ARG A 134 0.54 -23.45 -13.13
N LYS A 135 1.24 -22.54 -13.79
CA LYS A 135 1.69 -22.80 -15.17
C LYS A 135 2.72 -23.91 -15.17
N ALA A 136 2.54 -24.83 -16.10
CA ALA A 136 3.46 -25.95 -16.26
C ALA A 136 4.84 -25.47 -16.73
#